data_dd6bf97882b5b15772fbba64c33abfda
#
_entry.id   dd6bf97882b5b15772fbba64c33abfda
#
_cell.length_a   1.000
_cell.length_b   1.000
_cell.length_c   1.000
_cell.angle_alpha   90.00
_cell.angle_beta   90.00
_cell.angle_gamma   90.00
#
_symmetry.space_group_name_H-M   'P 1'
#
loop_
_entity.id
_entity.type
_entity.pdbx_description
1 polymer ?
#
loop_
_entity_poly.entity_id
_entity_poly.type
_entity_poly.pdbx_seq_one_letter_code
_entity_poly.pdbx_strand_id
1 'polypeptide(L)'
;RRRGISIKLGYADTAFYKTDSGQYYATGRRPEGGKDIDSELQRVVSFVDAPGHETLMAIMITGASIMDGAMLMVAANETCPQPQTREHLMALEIAGIRNIVIVQNKIDLVTKERAMESYKEIKEFLEGTIAQNAPVIPVSAHHDVNLDILIEAIEQTIPTPNRQEDERAVMHIARSFDVNRPGTRPAKLTGGVIGGSIVEGAFREGDEIIIGPGRKIEQGNKTRWEPIETTITSMQGGGGKRDVMMAGGLCGLGTLLDPSITTADNLSGQVLAKKGELPTIRTECSITVELMDTMVSGDGEGADKIYPLRNNEMLMVNVATSTSVGVVKGAEKGKATLHLRLPICADEGQRVSLSRRVGARWRLIGHGTIQ
;
A
#
# COMPACT_ATOMS: atom_id res chain seq x y z
N ARG A 1 -20.22 7.78 -1.88
CA ARG A 1 -19.93 8.54 -0.64
C ARG A 1 -21.10 8.66 0.36
N ARG A 2 -22.23 7.95 0.20
CA ARG A 2 -23.37 8.09 1.13
C ARG A 2 -23.23 7.35 2.48
N ARG A 3 -22.14 6.56 2.70
CA ARG A 3 -21.94 5.77 3.97
C ARG A 3 -20.61 6.04 4.69
N GLY A 4 -19.79 7.01 4.26
CA GLY A 4 -18.55 7.37 4.97
C GLY A 4 -17.46 6.27 5.06
N ILE A 5 -17.58 5.19 4.27
CA ILE A 5 -16.62 4.07 4.26
C ILE A 5 -15.77 4.16 2.99
N SER A 6 -14.45 4.22 3.15
CA SER A 6 -13.51 4.11 2.03
C SER A 6 -13.51 2.67 1.49
N ILE A 7 -13.76 2.50 0.19
CA ILE A 7 -13.80 1.18 -0.47
C ILE A 7 -12.51 0.92 -1.26
N LYS A 8 -11.80 1.96 -1.66
CA LYS A 8 -10.54 1.92 -2.40
C LYS A 8 -9.48 2.71 -1.64
N LEU A 9 -8.21 2.44 -1.93
CA LEU A 9 -7.10 3.26 -1.42
C LEU A 9 -7.31 4.73 -1.81
N GLY A 10 -7.22 5.61 -0.82
CA GLY A 10 -7.13 7.05 -1.01
C GLY A 10 -5.67 7.49 -1.10
N TYR A 11 -5.40 8.57 -1.83
CA TYR A 11 -4.04 9.07 -2.02
C TYR A 11 -4.01 10.57 -1.84
N ALA A 12 -2.99 11.06 -1.13
CA ALA A 12 -2.76 12.48 -0.93
C ALA A 12 -1.27 12.79 -0.75
N ASP A 13 -0.79 13.84 -1.40
CA ASP A 13 0.56 14.35 -1.21
C ASP A 13 0.55 15.60 -0.33
N THR A 14 1.57 15.74 0.52
CA THR A 14 1.84 16.96 1.27
C THR A 14 3.32 17.17 1.44
N ALA A 15 3.74 18.43 1.56
CA ALA A 15 5.11 18.77 1.92
C ALA A 15 5.20 19.11 3.41
N PHE A 16 6.25 18.62 4.06
CA PHE A 16 6.59 18.95 5.43
C PHE A 16 7.67 20.03 5.45
N TYR A 17 7.48 21.00 6.32
CA TYR A 17 8.38 22.11 6.52
C TYR A 17 8.77 22.20 8.01
N LYS A 18 9.95 22.75 8.27
CA LYS A 18 10.44 23.07 9.61
C LYS A 18 10.80 24.53 9.66
N THR A 19 10.29 25.25 10.68
CA THR A 19 10.63 26.64 10.92
C THR A 19 12.00 26.77 11.58
N ASP A 20 12.62 27.93 11.55
CA ASP A 20 13.87 28.24 12.27
C ASP A 20 13.72 28.03 13.80
N SER A 21 12.52 28.19 14.34
CA SER A 21 12.20 27.89 15.74
C SER A 21 12.06 26.41 16.04
N GLY A 22 12.15 25.54 15.03
CA GLY A 22 12.08 24.08 15.16
C GLY A 22 10.68 23.49 15.06
N GLN A 23 9.63 24.29 14.81
CA GLN A 23 8.26 23.80 14.68
C GLN A 23 8.02 23.20 13.31
N TYR A 24 7.37 22.03 13.25
CA TYR A 24 6.98 21.36 12.01
C TYR A 24 5.57 21.74 11.57
N TYR A 25 5.34 21.81 10.27
CA TYR A 25 4.00 22.00 9.69
C TYR A 25 3.90 21.39 8.29
N ALA A 26 2.66 21.14 7.84
CA ALA A 26 2.37 20.63 6.50
C ALA A 26 1.90 21.75 5.56
N THR A 27 1.93 21.50 4.26
CA THR A 27 1.39 22.42 3.24
C THR A 27 -0.01 22.90 3.62
N GLY A 28 -0.22 24.22 3.55
CA GLY A 28 -1.50 24.86 3.90
C GLY A 28 -1.78 25.04 5.40
N ARG A 29 -0.85 24.63 6.27
CA ARG A 29 -0.95 24.72 7.74
C ARG A 29 0.18 25.52 8.36
N ARG A 30 0.62 26.56 7.67
CA ARG A 30 1.70 27.44 8.16
C ARG A 30 1.33 28.06 9.51
N PRO A 31 2.25 28.11 10.49
CA PRO A 31 2.01 28.73 11.79
C PRO A 31 1.59 30.19 11.71
N GLU A 32 0.97 30.71 12.78
CA GLU A 32 0.64 32.13 12.89
C GLU A 32 1.91 32.98 12.77
N GLY A 33 1.85 34.05 11.97
CA GLY A 33 3.02 34.85 11.56
C GLY A 33 3.24 34.80 10.04
N GLY A 34 2.63 33.87 9.37
CA GLY A 34 2.44 33.83 7.92
C GLY A 34 3.72 33.83 7.09
N LYS A 35 3.83 34.73 6.11
CA LYS A 35 4.92 34.76 5.11
C LYS A 35 6.28 35.18 5.68
N ASP A 36 6.32 35.73 6.88
CA ASP A 36 7.54 36.26 7.51
C ASP A 36 8.31 35.20 8.33
N ILE A 37 7.80 33.96 8.39
CA ILE A 37 8.50 32.87 9.08
C ILE A 37 9.36 32.14 8.06
N ASP A 38 10.68 32.19 8.25
CA ASP A 38 11.61 31.38 7.48
C ASP A 38 11.41 29.90 7.82
N SER A 39 11.37 29.08 6.78
CA SER A 39 11.12 27.65 6.94
C SER A 39 11.77 26.87 5.81
N GLU A 40 12.29 25.71 6.14
CA GLU A 40 12.94 24.79 5.24
C GLU A 40 12.00 23.64 4.88
N LEU A 41 11.94 23.32 3.58
CA LEU A 41 11.26 22.12 3.11
C LEU A 41 12.07 20.89 3.55
N GLN A 42 11.46 20.01 4.35
CA GLN A 42 12.08 18.78 4.78
C GLN A 42 11.94 17.70 3.70
N ARG A 43 10.71 17.39 3.33
CA ARG A 43 10.39 16.45 2.23
C ARG A 43 8.93 16.54 1.81
N VAL A 44 8.62 15.87 0.68
CA VAL A 44 7.26 15.62 0.24
C VAL A 44 6.90 14.18 0.61
N VAL A 45 5.73 14.00 1.23
CA VAL A 45 5.23 12.70 1.68
C VAL A 45 3.93 12.39 0.95
N SER A 46 3.82 11.16 0.44
CA SER A 46 2.58 10.63 -0.12
C SER A 46 1.88 9.75 0.91
N PHE A 47 0.65 10.08 1.25
CA PHE A 47 -0.18 9.27 2.13
C PHE A 47 -1.04 8.32 1.32
N VAL A 48 -1.11 7.08 1.78
CA VAL A 48 -2.03 6.05 1.29
C VAL A 48 -3.05 5.79 2.38
N ASP A 49 -4.29 6.20 2.17
CA ASP A 49 -5.39 5.94 3.09
C ASP A 49 -5.97 4.55 2.81
N ALA A 50 -5.73 3.62 3.72
CA ALA A 50 -6.18 2.25 3.61
C ALA A 50 -7.58 2.09 4.22
N PRO A 51 -8.50 1.34 3.56
CA PRO A 51 -9.83 1.12 4.10
C PRO A 51 -9.78 0.30 5.39
N GLY A 52 -10.43 0.80 6.46
CA GLY A 52 -10.45 0.17 7.77
C GLY A 52 -11.42 -1.00 7.93
N HIS A 53 -12.26 -1.29 6.93
CA HIS A 53 -13.26 -2.35 7.04
C HIS A 53 -12.64 -3.73 6.78
N GLU A 54 -12.93 -4.71 7.63
CA GLU A 54 -12.36 -6.07 7.59
C GLU A 54 -12.48 -6.79 6.22
N THR A 55 -13.55 -6.52 5.46
CA THR A 55 -13.74 -7.11 4.12
C THR A 55 -12.76 -6.58 3.08
N LEU A 56 -11.99 -5.54 3.41
CA LEU A 56 -11.07 -4.86 2.51
C LEU A 56 -9.60 -5.09 2.88
N MET A 57 -9.34 -6.09 3.73
CA MET A 57 -7.98 -6.45 4.20
C MET A 57 -7.01 -6.70 3.04
N ALA A 58 -7.46 -7.36 1.97
CA ALA A 58 -6.62 -7.59 0.78
C ALA A 58 -6.16 -6.27 0.13
N ILE A 59 -7.02 -5.25 0.11
CA ILE A 59 -6.70 -3.92 -0.41
C ILE A 59 -5.69 -3.22 0.50
N MET A 60 -5.83 -3.39 1.82
CA MET A 60 -4.90 -2.85 2.79
C MET A 60 -3.50 -3.48 2.65
N ILE A 61 -3.42 -4.81 2.53
CA ILE A 61 -2.14 -5.52 2.31
C ILE A 61 -1.48 -5.06 1.00
N THR A 62 -2.28 -4.89 -0.07
CA THR A 62 -1.81 -4.34 -1.34
C THR A 62 -1.23 -2.93 -1.16
N GLY A 63 -1.92 -2.06 -0.40
CA GLY A 63 -1.44 -0.72 -0.07
C GLY A 63 -0.15 -0.75 0.75
N ALA A 64 -0.05 -1.64 1.73
CA ALA A 64 1.13 -1.76 2.60
C ALA A 64 2.42 -2.05 1.82
N SER A 65 2.33 -2.76 0.69
CA SER A 65 3.50 -3.13 -0.12
C SER A 65 4.20 -1.96 -0.82
N ILE A 66 3.57 -0.79 -0.89
CA ILE A 66 4.13 0.41 -1.54
C ILE A 66 4.49 1.51 -0.53
N MET A 67 4.50 1.19 0.77
CA MET A 67 4.75 2.14 1.84
C MET A 67 6.14 1.95 2.46
N ASP A 68 6.75 3.06 2.89
CA ASP A 68 8.03 3.08 3.61
C ASP A 68 7.84 3.09 5.14
N GLY A 69 6.65 3.41 5.58
CA GLY A 69 6.23 3.43 6.98
C GLY A 69 4.71 3.50 7.11
N ALA A 70 4.22 3.44 8.33
CA ALA A 70 2.79 3.45 8.59
C ALA A 70 2.42 4.31 9.80
N MET A 71 1.22 4.90 9.73
CA MET A 71 0.54 5.46 10.89
C MET A 71 -0.61 4.55 11.27
N LEU A 72 -0.57 3.97 12.47
CA LEU A 72 -1.68 3.19 13.01
C LEU A 72 -2.60 4.10 13.83
N MET A 73 -3.82 4.29 13.33
CA MET A 73 -4.79 5.19 13.95
C MET A 73 -5.61 4.45 15.01
N VAL A 74 -5.66 5.00 16.23
CA VAL A 74 -6.48 4.51 17.34
C VAL A 74 -7.33 5.66 17.87
N ALA A 75 -8.64 5.45 18.00
CA ALA A 75 -9.53 6.47 18.54
C ALA A 75 -9.55 6.42 20.09
N ALA A 76 -9.26 7.52 20.75
CA ALA A 76 -9.18 7.61 22.22
C ALA A 76 -10.51 7.31 22.93
N ASN A 77 -11.64 7.49 22.25
CA ASN A 77 -12.98 7.23 22.77
C ASN A 77 -13.41 5.76 22.66
N GLU A 78 -12.58 4.91 22.02
CA GLU A 78 -12.83 3.48 21.87
C GLU A 78 -11.82 2.67 22.69
N THR A 79 -12.17 1.44 23.05
CA THR A 79 -11.22 0.52 23.71
C THR A 79 -10.17 0.04 22.71
N CYS A 80 -8.92 -0.09 23.14
CA CYS A 80 -7.83 -0.60 22.31
C CYS A 80 -7.38 -1.98 22.80
N PRO A 81 -7.17 -2.92 21.89
CA PRO A 81 -7.34 -2.86 20.44
C PRO A 81 -8.76 -3.21 19.97
N GLN A 82 -9.23 -2.57 18.92
CA GLN A 82 -10.35 -3.07 18.14
C GLN A 82 -9.90 -4.26 17.25
N PRO A 83 -10.80 -5.16 16.79
CA PRO A 83 -10.44 -6.27 15.91
C PRO A 83 -9.66 -5.83 14.66
N GLN A 84 -10.10 -4.76 13.99
CA GLN A 84 -9.43 -4.21 12.81
C GLN A 84 -8.03 -3.67 13.14
N THR A 85 -7.84 -3.08 14.31
CA THR A 85 -6.52 -2.56 14.74
C THR A 85 -5.49 -3.70 14.85
N ARG A 86 -5.92 -4.86 15.37
CA ARG A 86 -5.08 -6.08 15.41
C ARG A 86 -4.72 -6.57 14.01
N GLU A 87 -5.73 -6.70 13.13
CA GLU A 87 -5.51 -7.16 11.76
C GLU A 87 -4.59 -6.22 10.98
N HIS A 88 -4.72 -4.90 11.17
CA HIS A 88 -3.85 -3.91 10.52
C HIS A 88 -2.40 -4.03 11.01
N LEU A 89 -2.16 -4.17 12.30
CA LEU A 89 -0.81 -4.34 12.83
C LEU A 89 -0.17 -5.65 12.32
N MET A 90 -0.93 -6.75 12.30
CA MET A 90 -0.48 -8.02 11.72
C MET A 90 -0.14 -7.90 10.23
N ALA A 91 -0.93 -7.17 9.47
CA ALA A 91 -0.65 -6.97 8.05
C ALA A 91 0.58 -6.10 7.80
N LEU A 92 0.84 -5.09 8.64
CA LEU A 92 2.08 -4.31 8.59
C LEU A 92 3.29 -5.19 8.90
N GLU A 93 3.19 -6.08 9.88
CA GLU A 93 4.23 -7.05 10.21
C GLU A 93 4.54 -7.97 9.03
N ILE A 94 3.51 -8.54 8.42
CA ILE A 94 3.63 -9.41 7.24
C ILE A 94 4.21 -8.65 6.05
N ALA A 95 3.78 -7.41 5.82
CA ALA A 95 4.34 -6.56 4.77
C ALA A 95 5.80 -6.15 5.05
N GLY A 96 6.28 -6.34 6.28
CA GLY A 96 7.63 -5.97 6.70
C GLY A 96 7.81 -4.50 7.01
N ILE A 97 6.72 -3.76 7.23
CA ILE A 97 6.74 -2.36 7.62
C ILE A 97 7.10 -2.28 9.11
N ARG A 98 8.26 -1.71 9.41
CA ARG A 98 8.78 -1.60 10.78
C ARG A 98 8.76 -0.17 11.32
N ASN A 99 8.75 0.82 10.45
CA ASN A 99 8.69 2.23 10.79
C ASN A 99 7.24 2.63 11.03
N ILE A 100 6.80 2.61 12.28
CA ILE A 100 5.40 2.77 12.66
C ILE A 100 5.27 3.91 13.66
N VAL A 101 4.30 4.81 13.43
CA VAL A 101 3.86 5.84 14.38
C VAL A 101 2.43 5.53 14.79
N ILE A 102 2.15 5.51 16.08
CA ILE A 102 0.80 5.31 16.60
C ILE A 102 0.16 6.68 16.83
N VAL A 103 -1.03 6.86 16.30
CA VAL A 103 -1.77 8.12 16.41
C VAL A 103 -3.00 7.88 17.27
N GLN A 104 -2.97 8.38 18.51
CA GLN A 104 -4.14 8.41 19.40
C GLN A 104 -5.00 9.60 19.03
N ASN A 105 -5.98 9.40 18.16
CA ASN A 105 -6.83 10.47 17.62
C ASN A 105 -8.11 10.66 18.44
N LYS A 106 -8.82 11.77 18.17
CA LYS A 106 -10.09 12.15 18.82
C LYS A 106 -9.95 12.43 20.32
N ILE A 107 -8.80 12.96 20.77
CA ILE A 107 -8.60 13.30 22.18
C ILE A 107 -9.54 14.43 22.66
N ASP A 108 -10.10 15.20 21.74
CA ASP A 108 -11.11 16.23 21.98
C ASP A 108 -12.47 15.67 22.42
N LEU A 109 -12.75 14.38 22.17
CA LEU A 109 -14.01 13.72 22.53
C LEU A 109 -13.99 13.04 23.91
N VAL A 110 -12.86 13.09 24.61
CA VAL A 110 -12.68 12.37 25.89
C VAL A 110 -12.08 13.25 26.97
N THR A 111 -12.25 12.83 28.23
CA THR A 111 -11.55 13.48 29.36
C THR A 111 -10.07 13.11 29.36
N LYS A 112 -9.27 13.87 30.09
CA LYS A 112 -7.84 13.60 30.26
C LYS A 112 -7.57 12.21 30.84
N GLU A 113 -8.42 11.78 31.80
CA GLU A 113 -8.32 10.47 32.44
C GLU A 113 -8.55 9.36 31.43
N ARG A 114 -9.59 9.47 30.60
CA ARG A 114 -9.87 8.49 29.52
C ARG A 114 -8.76 8.48 28.47
N ALA A 115 -8.21 9.63 28.10
CA ALA A 115 -7.08 9.69 27.17
C ALA A 115 -5.84 8.97 27.73
N MET A 116 -5.55 9.11 29.03
CA MET A 116 -4.45 8.41 29.70
C MET A 116 -4.71 6.90 29.83
N GLU A 117 -5.93 6.49 30.07
CA GLU A 117 -6.33 5.09 30.08
C GLU A 117 -6.16 4.46 28.69
N SER A 118 -6.69 5.11 27.64
CA SER A 118 -6.50 4.70 26.25
C SER A 118 -5.02 4.59 25.86
N TYR A 119 -4.17 5.52 26.32
CA TYR A 119 -2.74 5.43 26.12
C TYR A 119 -2.13 4.15 26.74
N LYS A 120 -2.56 3.77 27.94
CA LYS A 120 -2.12 2.51 28.58
C LYS A 120 -2.60 1.29 27.80
N GLU A 121 -3.89 1.25 27.40
CA GLU A 121 -4.44 0.19 26.55
C GLU A 121 -3.61 0.02 25.26
N ILE A 122 -3.24 1.14 24.61
CA ILE A 122 -2.39 1.14 23.41
C ILE A 122 -1.02 0.53 23.74
N LYS A 123 -0.35 0.97 24.80
CA LYS A 123 0.99 0.45 25.17
C LYS A 123 0.95 -1.05 25.50
N GLU A 124 -0.07 -1.51 26.20
CA GLU A 124 -0.28 -2.93 26.51
C GLU A 124 -0.53 -3.75 25.22
N PHE A 125 -1.31 -3.22 24.29
CA PHE A 125 -1.55 -3.87 23.00
C PHE A 125 -0.29 -4.01 22.15
N LEU A 126 0.61 -3.04 22.21
CA LEU A 126 1.83 -3.02 21.41
C LEU A 126 2.95 -3.90 22.01
N GLU A 127 2.83 -4.32 23.25
CA GLU A 127 3.85 -5.13 23.93
C GLU A 127 4.07 -6.46 23.20
N GLY A 128 5.35 -6.77 22.93
CA GLY A 128 5.74 -7.98 22.18
C GLY A 128 5.47 -7.92 20.67
N THR A 129 4.98 -6.81 20.12
CA THR A 129 4.75 -6.62 18.68
C THR A 129 5.89 -5.85 18.00
N ILE A 130 5.89 -5.81 16.66
CA ILE A 130 6.83 -4.98 15.87
C ILE A 130 6.76 -3.48 16.20
N ALA A 131 5.64 -3.02 16.76
CA ALA A 131 5.39 -1.62 17.09
C ALA A 131 5.60 -1.30 18.59
N GLN A 132 6.20 -2.21 19.37
CA GLN A 132 6.41 -2.04 20.81
C GLN A 132 7.09 -0.71 21.19
N ASN A 133 8.07 -0.29 20.41
CA ASN A 133 8.82 0.94 20.62
C ASN A 133 8.31 2.13 19.80
N ALA A 134 7.18 1.98 19.12
CA ALA A 134 6.61 3.05 18.31
C ALA A 134 6.18 4.23 19.19
N PRO A 135 6.42 5.48 18.74
CA PRO A 135 5.91 6.66 19.42
C PRO A 135 4.38 6.68 19.33
N VAL A 136 3.73 7.07 20.44
CA VAL A 136 2.27 7.23 20.51
C VAL A 136 1.98 8.72 20.66
N ILE A 137 1.37 9.31 19.64
CA ILE A 137 1.12 10.75 19.56
C ILE A 137 -0.38 11.04 19.75
N PRO A 138 -0.79 11.71 20.85
CA PRO A 138 -2.15 12.12 21.05
C PRO A 138 -2.48 13.33 20.17
N VAL A 139 -3.54 13.21 19.35
CA VAL A 139 -3.94 14.27 18.42
C VAL A 139 -5.45 14.50 18.42
N SER A 140 -5.86 15.69 18.01
CA SER A 140 -7.19 15.94 17.46
C SER A 140 -7.03 16.43 16.03
N ALA A 141 -7.25 15.56 15.08
CA ALA A 141 -7.16 15.91 13.66
C ALA A 141 -8.23 16.94 13.24
N HIS A 142 -9.37 16.97 13.96
CA HIS A 142 -10.46 17.93 13.71
C HIS A 142 -10.10 19.35 14.16
N HIS A 143 -9.35 19.46 15.25
CA HIS A 143 -8.97 20.74 15.86
C HIS A 143 -7.49 21.09 15.65
N ASP A 144 -6.77 20.36 14.79
CA ASP A 144 -5.35 20.56 14.49
C ASP A 144 -4.41 20.50 15.72
N VAL A 145 -4.82 19.79 16.78
CA VAL A 145 -4.03 19.67 18.02
C VAL A 145 -2.90 18.65 17.84
N ASN A 146 -1.67 19.06 18.18
CA ASN A 146 -0.45 18.25 18.16
C ASN A 146 -0.07 17.70 16.75
N LEU A 147 -0.52 18.35 15.66
CA LEU A 147 -0.12 17.95 14.32
C LEU A 147 1.35 18.23 14.03
N ASP A 148 1.92 19.28 14.61
CA ASP A 148 3.35 19.60 14.56
C ASP A 148 4.19 18.47 15.19
N ILE A 149 3.79 18.00 16.38
CA ILE A 149 4.43 16.87 17.07
C ILE A 149 4.28 15.57 16.27
N LEU A 150 3.12 15.35 15.64
CA LEU A 150 2.91 14.20 14.77
C LEU A 150 3.85 14.23 13.55
N ILE A 151 4.00 15.38 12.89
CA ILE A 151 4.91 15.54 11.76
C ILE A 151 6.35 15.30 12.21
N GLU A 152 6.77 15.85 13.33
CA GLU A 152 8.09 15.61 13.91
C GLU A 152 8.31 14.10 14.17
N ALA A 153 7.34 13.41 14.76
CA ALA A 153 7.43 11.97 14.99
C ALA A 153 7.55 11.16 13.69
N ILE A 154 6.84 11.56 12.62
CA ILE A 154 6.96 10.95 11.29
C ILE A 154 8.37 11.17 10.74
N GLU A 155 8.91 12.39 10.81
CA GLU A 155 10.25 12.72 10.34
C GLU A 155 11.34 11.91 11.05
N GLN A 156 11.19 11.71 12.36
CA GLN A 156 12.15 10.96 13.17
C GLN A 156 12.04 9.43 13.03
N THR A 157 10.81 8.92 12.82
CA THR A 157 10.53 7.48 12.85
C THR A 157 10.57 6.85 11.47
N ILE A 158 10.17 7.58 10.43
CA ILE A 158 10.04 7.07 9.06
C ILE A 158 11.07 7.77 8.18
N PRO A 159 12.33 7.27 8.10
CA PRO A 159 13.34 7.89 7.26
C PRO A 159 13.01 7.72 5.79
N THR A 160 13.48 8.66 4.97
CA THR A 160 13.45 8.49 3.51
C THR A 160 14.41 7.37 3.13
N PRO A 161 13.93 6.29 2.48
CA PRO A 161 14.81 5.21 2.05
C PRO A 161 15.89 5.69 1.07
N ASN A 162 17.10 5.14 1.22
CA ASN A 162 18.16 5.36 0.23
C ASN A 162 17.88 4.47 -0.99
N ARG A 163 17.48 5.07 -2.09
CA ARG A 163 17.19 4.38 -3.35
C ARG A 163 18.12 4.91 -4.44
N GLN A 164 18.62 4.00 -5.28
CA GLN A 164 19.58 4.34 -6.33
C GLN A 164 18.85 4.52 -7.66
N GLU A 165 19.21 5.57 -8.40
CA GLU A 165 18.64 5.87 -9.72
C GLU A 165 19.05 4.84 -10.78
N ASP A 166 20.25 4.28 -10.64
CA ASP A 166 20.85 3.36 -11.63
C ASP A 166 20.36 1.90 -11.48
N GLU A 167 19.50 1.62 -10.51
CA GLU A 167 18.87 0.33 -10.35
C GLU A 167 17.82 0.09 -11.45
N ARG A 168 17.46 -1.18 -11.67
CA ARG A 168 16.34 -1.60 -12.51
C ARG A 168 15.09 -0.79 -12.18
N ALA A 169 14.44 -0.19 -13.18
CA ALA A 169 13.27 0.64 -12.94
C ALA A 169 11.99 -0.21 -12.88
N VAL A 170 11.37 -0.26 -11.70
CA VAL A 170 10.14 -1.02 -11.43
C VAL A 170 9.11 -0.15 -10.71
N MET A 171 7.88 -0.18 -11.19
CA MET A 171 6.73 0.49 -10.57
C MET A 171 5.60 -0.51 -10.32
N HIS A 172 5.03 -0.49 -9.14
CA HIS A 172 3.82 -1.22 -8.80
C HIS A 172 2.59 -0.37 -9.12
N ILE A 173 1.71 -0.89 -9.98
CA ILE A 173 0.51 -0.19 -10.42
C ILE A 173 -0.60 -0.37 -9.37
N ALA A 174 -1.03 0.74 -8.77
CA ALA A 174 -2.15 0.78 -7.83
C ALA A 174 -3.45 1.22 -8.50
N ARG A 175 -3.37 2.07 -9.53
CA ARG A 175 -4.50 2.65 -10.24
C ARG A 175 -4.24 2.75 -11.73
N SER A 176 -5.30 2.71 -12.52
CA SER A 176 -5.25 3.15 -13.93
C SER A 176 -6.57 3.80 -14.32
N PHE A 177 -6.52 4.82 -15.17
CA PHE A 177 -7.70 5.59 -15.52
C PHE A 177 -7.56 6.31 -16.85
N ASP A 178 -8.71 6.59 -17.46
CA ASP A 178 -8.87 7.48 -18.59
C ASP A 178 -9.11 8.90 -18.08
N VAL A 179 -8.32 9.87 -18.54
CA VAL A 179 -8.42 11.29 -18.19
C VAL A 179 -9.23 12.09 -19.20
N ASN A 180 -9.67 11.46 -20.28
CA ASN A 180 -10.43 12.13 -21.33
C ASN A 180 -11.85 12.42 -20.88
N ARG A 181 -12.37 13.56 -21.26
CA ARG A 181 -13.79 13.89 -21.03
C ARG A 181 -14.67 13.10 -21.99
N PRO A 182 -15.85 12.66 -21.56
CA PRO A 182 -16.83 12.05 -22.46
C PRO A 182 -17.09 12.93 -23.68
N GLY A 183 -17.09 12.34 -24.89
CA GLY A 183 -17.26 13.06 -26.14
C GLY A 183 -16.01 13.71 -26.73
N THR A 184 -14.81 13.49 -26.13
CA THR A 184 -13.56 13.92 -26.74
C THR A 184 -13.36 13.26 -28.11
N ARG A 185 -13.03 14.06 -29.14
CA ARG A 185 -12.78 13.53 -30.50
C ARG A 185 -11.55 12.61 -30.50
N PRO A 186 -11.54 11.49 -31.27
CA PRO A 186 -10.43 10.55 -31.31
C PRO A 186 -9.06 11.19 -31.51
N ALA A 187 -8.95 12.18 -32.41
CA ALA A 187 -7.70 12.90 -32.68
C ALA A 187 -7.19 13.79 -31.52
N LYS A 188 -7.99 13.98 -30.46
CA LYS A 188 -7.65 14.78 -29.29
C LYS A 188 -7.56 13.93 -28.00
N LEU A 189 -7.67 12.61 -28.13
CA LEU A 189 -7.54 11.72 -26.98
C LEU A 189 -6.10 11.78 -26.45
N THR A 190 -6.00 11.94 -25.15
CA THR A 190 -4.77 11.71 -24.40
C THR A 190 -4.71 10.22 -24.08
N GLY A 191 -3.56 9.62 -24.13
CA GLY A 191 -3.37 8.22 -23.77
C GLY A 191 -3.70 7.94 -22.31
N GLY A 192 -3.85 6.67 -21.98
CA GLY A 192 -4.21 6.23 -20.63
C GLY A 192 -3.16 6.60 -19.58
N VAL A 193 -3.64 6.81 -18.35
CA VAL A 193 -2.79 7.18 -17.21
C VAL A 193 -2.69 6.01 -16.23
N ILE A 194 -1.48 5.80 -15.71
CA ILE A 194 -1.13 4.76 -14.74
C ILE A 194 -0.64 5.44 -13.48
N GLY A 195 -1.21 5.09 -12.33
CA GLY A 195 -0.82 5.59 -11.01
C GLY A 195 -0.29 4.48 -10.11
N GLY A 196 0.71 4.78 -9.31
CA GLY A 196 1.28 3.82 -8.38
C GLY A 196 2.55 4.35 -7.70
N SER A 197 3.43 3.44 -7.29
CA SER A 197 4.69 3.77 -6.66
C SER A 197 5.86 3.11 -7.40
N ILE A 198 6.88 3.90 -7.72
CA ILE A 198 8.16 3.41 -8.21
C ILE A 198 8.89 2.83 -6.98
N VAL A 199 9.27 1.57 -7.04
CA VAL A 199 9.91 0.86 -5.94
C VAL A 199 11.41 0.68 -6.14
N GLU A 200 11.86 0.68 -7.38
CA GLU A 200 13.27 0.57 -7.77
C GLU A 200 13.57 1.53 -8.93
N GLY A 201 14.77 2.06 -8.98
CA GLY A 201 15.32 2.85 -10.10
C GLY A 201 14.56 4.14 -10.38
N ALA A 202 14.61 4.56 -11.64
CA ALA A 202 13.99 5.81 -12.11
C ALA A 202 13.41 5.68 -13.51
N PHE A 203 12.32 6.43 -13.76
CA PHE A 203 11.72 6.60 -15.09
C PHE A 203 11.90 8.03 -15.59
N ARG A 204 11.93 8.18 -16.92
CA ARG A 204 12.01 9.45 -17.63
C ARG A 204 10.91 9.56 -18.68
N GLU A 205 10.52 10.78 -19.01
CA GLU A 205 9.64 11.03 -20.17
C GLU A 205 10.33 10.50 -21.42
N GLY A 206 9.60 9.71 -22.24
CA GLY A 206 10.12 9.06 -23.43
C GLY A 206 10.62 7.61 -23.23
N ASP A 207 10.70 7.12 -22.00
CA ASP A 207 11.12 5.74 -21.75
C ASP A 207 10.12 4.74 -22.37
N GLU A 208 10.66 3.73 -23.08
CA GLU A 208 9.90 2.55 -23.48
C GLU A 208 9.68 1.64 -22.28
N ILE A 209 8.43 1.34 -22.00
CA ILE A 209 8.02 0.56 -20.83
C ILE A 209 7.19 -0.66 -21.22
N ILE A 210 7.20 -1.64 -20.35
CA ILE A 210 6.46 -2.89 -20.46
C ILE A 210 5.65 -3.13 -19.19
N ILE A 211 4.40 -3.56 -19.36
CA ILE A 211 3.46 -3.81 -18.26
C ILE A 211 3.13 -5.30 -18.25
N GLY A 212 3.36 -5.95 -17.14
CA GLY A 212 3.09 -7.36 -16.94
C GLY A 212 2.20 -7.67 -15.73
N PRO A 213 1.48 -8.78 -15.78
CA PRO A 213 1.46 -9.84 -16.82
C PRO A 213 0.80 -9.42 -18.14
N GLY A 214 0.20 -8.22 -18.22
CA GLY A 214 -0.37 -7.65 -19.42
C GLY A 214 -1.84 -8.01 -19.63
N ARG A 215 -2.22 -8.30 -20.86
CA ARG A 215 -3.59 -8.62 -21.24
C ARG A 215 -3.79 -10.12 -21.46
N LYS A 216 -4.97 -10.58 -21.08
CA LYS A 216 -5.41 -11.95 -21.34
C LYS A 216 -5.80 -12.08 -22.82
N ILE A 217 -5.24 -13.06 -23.51
CA ILE A 217 -5.59 -13.42 -24.89
C ILE A 217 -6.16 -14.84 -24.89
N GLU A 218 -7.35 -14.98 -25.46
CA GLU A 218 -8.02 -16.27 -25.63
C GLU A 218 -7.92 -16.70 -27.09
N GLN A 219 -7.25 -17.81 -27.36
CA GLN A 219 -7.18 -18.44 -28.69
C GLN A 219 -7.73 -19.86 -28.60
N GLY A 220 -8.98 -20.05 -29.01
CA GLY A 220 -9.69 -21.31 -28.83
C GLY A 220 -9.79 -21.68 -27.34
N ASN A 221 -9.31 -22.85 -26.95
CA ASN A 221 -9.31 -23.31 -25.56
C ASN A 221 -8.05 -22.94 -24.77
N LYS A 222 -7.14 -22.15 -25.33
CA LYS A 222 -5.90 -21.74 -24.67
C LYS A 222 -5.99 -20.28 -24.26
N THR A 223 -5.67 -20.03 -23.01
CA THR A 223 -5.47 -18.68 -22.47
C THR A 223 -3.97 -18.42 -22.34
N ARG A 224 -3.53 -17.29 -22.87
CA ARG A 224 -2.17 -16.78 -22.64
C ARG A 224 -2.24 -15.33 -22.15
N TRP A 225 -1.22 -14.90 -21.48
CA TRP A 225 -1.03 -13.50 -21.09
C TRP A 225 0.08 -12.88 -21.92
N GLU A 226 -0.12 -11.67 -22.35
CA GLU A 226 0.80 -10.94 -23.19
C GLU A 226 1.08 -9.57 -22.58
N PRO A 227 2.36 -9.30 -22.24
CA PRO A 227 2.75 -7.98 -21.73
C PRO A 227 2.38 -6.87 -22.69
N ILE A 228 2.11 -5.68 -22.15
CA ILE A 228 1.71 -4.52 -22.92
C ILE A 228 2.89 -3.55 -22.99
N GLU A 229 3.36 -3.25 -24.19
CA GLU A 229 4.41 -2.27 -24.42
C GLU A 229 3.81 -0.89 -24.70
N THR A 230 4.44 0.18 -24.19
CA THR A 230 4.06 1.56 -24.44
C THR A 230 5.22 2.51 -24.11
N THR A 231 4.99 3.83 -24.22
CA THR A 231 5.97 4.86 -23.92
C THR A 231 5.38 5.85 -22.91
N ILE A 232 6.21 6.36 -22.01
CA ILE A 232 5.84 7.42 -21.06
C ILE A 232 5.80 8.75 -21.79
N THR A 233 4.69 9.47 -21.70
CA THR A 233 4.49 10.78 -22.35
C THR A 233 4.51 11.94 -21.38
N SER A 234 4.28 11.69 -20.09
CA SER A 234 4.33 12.69 -19.04
C SER A 234 4.40 12.03 -17.67
N MET A 235 4.90 12.74 -16.68
CA MET A 235 4.99 12.25 -15.31
C MET A 235 4.56 13.31 -14.31
N GLN A 236 3.86 12.90 -13.27
CA GLN A 236 3.40 13.75 -12.18
C GLN A 236 3.64 13.09 -10.83
N GLY A 237 4.11 13.85 -9.85
CA GLY A 237 4.31 13.38 -8.48
C GLY A 237 4.78 14.52 -7.58
N GLY A 238 4.52 14.39 -6.27
CA GLY A 238 4.88 15.44 -5.31
C GLY A 238 4.23 16.79 -5.61
N GLY A 239 3.00 16.78 -6.16
CA GLY A 239 2.24 17.99 -6.45
C GLY A 239 2.60 18.71 -7.76
N GLY A 240 3.42 18.12 -8.64
CA GLY A 240 3.81 18.77 -9.90
C GLY A 240 4.27 17.84 -11.01
N LYS A 241 4.45 18.42 -12.20
CA LYS A 241 5.05 17.73 -13.35
C LYS A 241 6.54 17.50 -13.09
N ARG A 242 7.06 16.36 -13.55
CA ARG A 242 8.46 15.94 -13.40
C ARG A 242 8.98 15.36 -14.71
N ASP A 243 10.25 15.60 -15.02
CA ASP A 243 10.93 15.02 -16.18
C ASP A 243 11.62 13.68 -15.83
N VAL A 244 11.91 13.49 -14.53
CA VAL A 244 12.48 12.27 -13.95
C VAL A 244 11.71 11.97 -12.67
N MET A 245 11.34 10.70 -12.49
CA MET A 245 10.76 10.21 -11.24
C MET A 245 11.57 9.01 -10.75
N MET A 246 12.08 9.13 -9.54
CA MET A 246 12.82 8.10 -8.83
C MET A 246 11.89 7.28 -7.93
N ALA A 247 12.40 6.14 -7.46
CA ALA A 247 11.71 5.35 -6.45
C ALA A 247 11.36 6.18 -5.22
N GLY A 248 10.12 6.03 -4.73
CA GLY A 248 9.55 6.73 -3.58
C GLY A 248 8.33 7.56 -3.92
N GLY A 249 7.40 7.63 -2.96
CA GLY A 249 6.15 8.36 -3.10
C GLY A 249 5.22 7.80 -4.16
N LEU A 250 4.15 8.53 -4.40
CA LEU A 250 3.15 8.20 -5.42
C LEU A 250 3.41 9.00 -6.69
N CYS A 251 3.19 8.36 -7.83
CA CYS A 251 3.32 9.00 -9.12
C CYS A 251 2.22 8.61 -10.09
N GLY A 252 1.98 9.49 -11.07
CA GLY A 252 1.12 9.25 -12.23
C GLY A 252 1.93 9.36 -13.51
N LEU A 253 1.85 8.35 -14.37
CA LEU A 253 2.50 8.28 -15.67
C LEU A 253 1.45 8.35 -16.77
N GLY A 254 1.51 9.38 -17.62
CA GLY A 254 0.80 9.42 -18.89
C GLY A 254 1.50 8.53 -19.90
N THR A 255 0.75 7.80 -20.70
CA THR A 255 1.28 6.83 -21.68
C THR A 255 0.66 7.00 -23.06
N LEU A 256 1.16 6.27 -24.06
CA LEU A 256 0.56 6.14 -25.37
C LEU A 256 -0.52 5.03 -25.45
N LEU A 257 -0.88 4.42 -24.31
CA LEU A 257 -1.92 3.38 -24.30
C LEU A 257 -3.27 3.94 -24.76
N ASP A 258 -4.02 3.10 -25.46
CA ASP A 258 -5.43 3.39 -25.68
C ASP A 258 -6.13 3.56 -24.32
N PRO A 259 -6.87 4.65 -24.09
CA PRO A 259 -7.55 4.92 -22.82
C PRO A 259 -8.46 3.77 -22.34
N SER A 260 -9.02 2.99 -23.26
CA SER A 260 -9.85 1.82 -22.91
C SER A 260 -9.11 0.75 -22.10
N ILE A 261 -7.78 0.65 -22.28
CA ILE A 261 -6.95 -0.30 -21.55
C ILE A 261 -6.79 0.11 -20.07
N THR A 262 -6.78 1.40 -19.79
CA THR A 262 -6.56 1.95 -18.44
C THR A 262 -7.85 2.26 -17.68
N THR A 263 -9.01 2.16 -18.35
CA THR A 263 -10.33 2.46 -17.75
C THR A 263 -10.60 1.56 -16.54
N ALA A 264 -11.26 2.11 -15.53
CA ALA A 264 -11.78 1.37 -14.37
C ALA A 264 -10.73 0.56 -13.57
N ASP A 265 -9.51 1.04 -13.49
CA ASP A 265 -8.40 0.38 -12.79
C ASP A 265 -8.00 -0.98 -13.40
N ASN A 266 -8.22 -1.22 -14.69
CA ASN A 266 -7.93 -2.50 -15.36
C ASN A 266 -6.48 -2.97 -15.25
N LEU A 267 -5.52 -2.06 -15.05
CA LEU A 267 -4.11 -2.37 -14.87
C LEU A 267 -3.68 -2.40 -13.40
N SER A 268 -4.59 -2.18 -12.44
CA SER A 268 -4.28 -2.25 -11.02
C SER A 268 -3.78 -3.66 -10.65
N GLY A 269 -2.72 -3.70 -9.84
CA GLY A 269 -2.08 -4.96 -9.43
C GLY A 269 -1.04 -5.48 -10.41
N GLN A 270 -0.86 -4.84 -11.56
CA GLN A 270 0.22 -5.18 -12.50
C GLN A 270 1.52 -4.44 -12.15
N VAL A 271 2.61 -4.87 -12.78
CA VAL A 271 3.94 -4.30 -12.64
C VAL A 271 4.35 -3.64 -13.94
N LEU A 272 4.90 -2.44 -13.84
CA LEU A 272 5.47 -1.69 -14.94
C LEU A 272 6.99 -1.62 -14.76
N ALA A 273 7.74 -1.87 -15.82
CA ALA A 273 9.19 -1.79 -15.83
C ALA A 273 9.69 -1.19 -17.15
N LYS A 274 10.97 -0.81 -17.22
CA LYS A 274 11.58 -0.53 -18.51
C LYS A 274 11.62 -1.79 -19.36
N LYS A 275 11.59 -1.61 -20.67
CA LYS A 275 11.64 -2.72 -21.64
C LYS A 275 12.87 -3.59 -21.40
N GLY A 276 12.64 -4.89 -21.17
CA GLY A 276 13.68 -5.87 -20.84
C GLY A 276 13.94 -6.04 -19.33
N GLU A 277 13.29 -5.25 -18.46
CA GLU A 277 13.51 -5.29 -17.01
C GLU A 277 12.30 -5.82 -16.22
N LEU A 278 11.25 -6.32 -16.89
CA LEU A 278 10.06 -6.82 -16.25
C LEU A 278 10.37 -8.02 -15.35
N PRO A 279 9.89 -8.04 -14.10
CA PRO A 279 9.96 -9.22 -13.25
C PRO A 279 9.33 -10.44 -13.90
N THR A 280 9.75 -11.62 -13.47
CA THR A 280 9.27 -12.89 -14.04
C THR A 280 7.75 -13.02 -13.93
N ILE A 281 7.08 -13.34 -15.05
CA ILE A 281 5.65 -13.65 -15.06
C ILE A 281 5.47 -15.08 -14.58
N ARG A 282 4.73 -15.27 -13.47
CA ARG A 282 4.53 -16.55 -12.81
C ARG A 282 3.06 -16.95 -12.84
N THR A 283 2.78 -18.13 -13.37
CA THR A 283 1.49 -18.83 -13.27
C THR A 283 1.51 -19.87 -12.15
N GLU A 284 2.72 -20.23 -11.71
CA GLU A 284 2.98 -21.12 -10.59
C GLU A 284 4.10 -20.53 -9.72
N CYS A 285 3.98 -20.64 -8.41
CA CYS A 285 4.96 -20.15 -7.46
C CYS A 285 5.26 -21.22 -6.42
N SER A 286 6.55 -21.50 -6.22
CA SER A 286 7.04 -22.13 -5.00
C SER A 286 7.34 -21.04 -3.98
N ILE A 287 6.87 -21.23 -2.76
CA ILE A 287 7.01 -20.25 -1.69
C ILE A 287 7.47 -20.92 -0.40
N THR A 288 8.24 -20.20 0.42
CA THR A 288 8.32 -20.52 1.84
C THR A 288 6.98 -20.20 2.48
N VAL A 289 6.65 -20.81 3.59
CA VAL A 289 5.38 -20.57 4.32
C VAL A 289 5.65 -20.47 5.80
N GLU A 290 5.28 -19.34 6.37
CA GLU A 290 5.21 -19.08 7.80
C GLU A 290 3.76 -18.76 8.16
N LEU A 291 3.08 -19.73 8.78
CA LEU A 291 1.71 -19.56 9.24
C LEU A 291 1.73 -18.92 10.63
N MET A 292 0.78 -18.02 10.87
CA MET A 292 0.50 -17.48 12.20
C MET A 292 -0.13 -18.57 13.08
N ASP A 293 -0.05 -18.40 14.40
CA ASP A 293 -0.68 -19.34 15.34
C ASP A 293 -2.21 -19.22 15.32
N THR A 294 -2.70 -17.99 15.21
CA THR A 294 -4.13 -17.69 15.25
C THR A 294 -4.52 -16.66 14.19
N MET A 295 -5.79 -16.67 13.78
CA MET A 295 -6.43 -15.65 12.95
C MET A 295 -7.62 -15.06 13.67
N VAL A 296 -8.08 -13.87 13.27
CA VAL A 296 -9.31 -13.28 13.78
C VAL A 296 -10.48 -14.20 13.43
N SER A 297 -11.31 -14.52 14.43
CA SER A 297 -12.44 -15.45 14.29
C SER A 297 -13.45 -14.99 13.23
N GLY A 298 -14.20 -15.92 12.66
CA GLY A 298 -15.18 -15.64 11.60
C GLY A 298 -16.29 -14.68 12.00
N ASP A 299 -16.64 -14.64 13.28
CA ASP A 299 -17.61 -13.71 13.90
C ASP A 299 -17.01 -12.35 14.26
N GLY A 300 -15.68 -12.19 14.18
CA GLY A 300 -14.93 -10.99 14.55
C GLY A 300 -14.61 -10.90 16.04
N GLU A 301 -15.07 -11.85 16.84
CA GLU A 301 -14.78 -11.95 18.28
C GLU A 301 -13.90 -13.18 18.54
N GLY A 302 -12.71 -12.98 19.12
CA GLY A 302 -11.81 -14.06 19.46
C GLY A 302 -10.74 -14.38 18.39
N ALA A 303 -10.07 -15.49 18.58
CA ALA A 303 -8.99 -15.97 17.73
C ALA A 303 -9.14 -17.47 17.44
N ASP A 304 -9.20 -17.83 16.17
CA ASP A 304 -9.24 -19.21 15.71
C ASP A 304 -7.84 -19.73 15.43
N LYS A 305 -7.59 -20.99 15.75
CA LYS A 305 -6.30 -21.64 15.45
C LYS A 305 -6.14 -21.84 13.94
N ILE A 306 -4.97 -21.50 13.41
CA ILE A 306 -4.63 -21.72 12.02
C ILE A 306 -4.12 -23.15 11.84
N TYR A 307 -4.74 -23.86 10.89
CA TYR A 307 -4.34 -25.22 10.51
C TYR A 307 -3.35 -25.19 9.34
N PRO A 308 -2.45 -26.19 9.23
CA PRO A 308 -1.55 -26.33 8.08
C PRO A 308 -2.29 -26.28 6.73
N LEU A 309 -1.58 -25.85 5.70
CA LEU A 309 -2.10 -25.83 4.33
C LEU A 309 -2.41 -27.25 3.83
N ARG A 310 -3.46 -27.35 3.02
CA ARG A 310 -3.92 -28.63 2.45
C ARG A 310 -3.81 -28.60 0.92
N ASN A 311 -3.53 -29.71 0.32
CA ASN A 311 -3.56 -29.84 -1.14
C ASN A 311 -4.96 -29.55 -1.68
N ASN A 312 -5.02 -28.87 -2.83
CA ASN A 312 -6.23 -28.35 -3.47
C ASN A 312 -6.97 -27.25 -2.70
N GLU A 313 -6.41 -26.75 -1.59
CA GLU A 313 -6.94 -25.59 -0.92
C GLU A 313 -6.77 -24.33 -1.77
N MET A 314 -7.78 -23.45 -1.73
CA MET A 314 -7.72 -22.15 -2.39
C MET A 314 -7.32 -21.06 -1.39
N LEU A 315 -6.28 -20.31 -1.71
CA LEU A 315 -5.77 -19.20 -0.92
C LEU A 315 -5.84 -17.92 -1.76
N MET A 316 -6.15 -16.79 -1.12
CA MET A 316 -5.84 -15.50 -1.70
C MET A 316 -4.36 -15.24 -1.49
N VAL A 317 -3.69 -14.86 -2.55
CA VAL A 317 -2.24 -14.63 -2.62
C VAL A 317 -2.02 -13.19 -3.03
N ASN A 318 -1.35 -12.40 -2.17
CA ASN A 318 -0.95 -11.03 -2.49
C ASN A 318 0.58 -10.97 -2.60
N VAL A 319 1.05 -10.40 -3.69
CA VAL A 319 2.47 -10.09 -3.92
C VAL A 319 2.55 -8.66 -4.41
N ALA A 320 3.19 -7.79 -3.64
CA ALA A 320 3.16 -6.36 -3.87
C ALA A 320 1.71 -5.86 -4.07
N THR A 321 1.40 -5.15 -5.16
CA THR A 321 0.05 -4.70 -5.50
C THR A 321 -0.80 -5.78 -6.19
N SER A 322 -0.22 -6.91 -6.56
CA SER A 322 -0.92 -8.01 -7.24
C SER A 322 -1.75 -8.85 -6.28
N THR A 323 -2.95 -9.21 -6.69
CA THR A 323 -3.82 -10.16 -5.97
C THR A 323 -4.22 -11.29 -6.92
N SER A 324 -4.02 -12.53 -6.48
CA SER A 324 -4.44 -13.72 -7.21
C SER A 324 -5.08 -14.74 -6.27
N VAL A 325 -5.77 -15.72 -6.82
CA VAL A 325 -6.18 -16.93 -6.11
C VAL A 325 -5.24 -18.06 -6.50
N GLY A 326 -4.53 -18.60 -5.52
CA GLY A 326 -3.65 -19.74 -5.68
C GLY A 326 -4.32 -21.02 -5.21
N VAL A 327 -4.18 -22.11 -5.98
CA VAL A 327 -4.55 -23.47 -5.58
C VAL A 327 -3.29 -24.18 -5.12
N VAL A 328 -3.29 -24.67 -3.88
CA VAL A 328 -2.17 -25.43 -3.32
C VAL A 328 -2.02 -26.75 -4.06
N LYS A 329 -0.90 -26.93 -4.77
CA LYS A 329 -0.55 -28.18 -5.49
C LYS A 329 0.26 -29.14 -4.63
N GLY A 330 1.07 -28.59 -3.74
CA GLY A 330 1.85 -29.33 -2.77
C GLY A 330 2.11 -28.45 -1.56
N ALA A 331 2.00 -29.03 -0.37
CA ALA A 331 2.33 -28.36 0.88
C ALA A 331 3.20 -29.31 1.72
N GLU A 332 4.39 -28.84 2.04
CA GLU A 332 5.32 -29.48 2.95
C GLU A 332 5.60 -28.55 4.12
N LYS A 333 6.27 -29.03 5.16
CA LYS A 333 6.59 -28.19 6.33
C LYS A 333 7.42 -26.98 5.90
N GLY A 334 6.82 -25.80 6.01
CA GLY A 334 7.49 -24.52 5.69
C GLY A 334 7.62 -24.19 4.21
N LYS A 335 6.98 -24.97 3.30
CA LYS A 335 6.97 -24.72 1.85
C LYS A 335 5.62 -25.06 1.21
N ALA A 336 5.26 -24.36 0.15
CA ALA A 336 4.11 -24.71 -0.67
C ALA A 336 4.33 -24.35 -2.15
N THR A 337 3.71 -25.10 -3.04
CA THR A 337 3.61 -24.78 -4.46
C THR A 337 2.17 -24.40 -4.78
N LEU A 338 2.00 -23.21 -5.36
CA LEU A 338 0.70 -22.61 -5.67
C LEU A 338 0.55 -22.46 -7.18
N HIS A 339 -0.55 -22.96 -7.73
CA HIS A 339 -0.97 -22.64 -9.09
C HIS A 339 -1.91 -21.44 -9.07
N LEU A 340 -1.54 -20.35 -9.76
CA LEU A 340 -2.24 -19.08 -9.72
C LEU A 340 -3.31 -18.98 -10.81
N ARG A 341 -4.52 -18.54 -10.47
CA ARG A 341 -5.60 -18.29 -11.45
C ARG A 341 -5.29 -17.09 -12.35
N LEU A 342 -4.70 -16.05 -11.78
CA LEU A 342 -4.18 -14.89 -12.50
C LEU A 342 -2.67 -14.90 -12.32
N PRO A 343 -1.88 -14.81 -13.40
CA PRO A 343 -0.44 -14.71 -13.27
C PRO A 343 -0.05 -13.41 -12.55
N ILE A 344 1.11 -13.44 -11.93
CA ILE A 344 1.71 -12.27 -11.28
C ILE A 344 3.10 -12.03 -11.85
N CYS A 345 3.57 -10.78 -11.78
CA CYS A 345 4.98 -10.46 -12.03
C CYS A 345 5.69 -10.34 -10.70
N ALA A 346 6.65 -11.22 -10.46
CA ALA A 346 7.38 -11.24 -9.20
C ALA A 346 8.74 -11.95 -9.34
N ASP A 347 9.74 -11.42 -8.67
CA ASP A 347 11.06 -12.01 -8.56
C ASP A 347 11.17 -12.94 -7.34
N GLU A 348 12.24 -13.73 -7.32
CA GLU A 348 12.62 -14.51 -6.14
C GLU A 348 12.90 -13.60 -4.94
N GLY A 349 12.61 -14.07 -3.74
CA GLY A 349 12.77 -13.32 -2.50
C GLY A 349 11.63 -12.33 -2.20
N GLN A 350 10.72 -12.05 -3.14
CA GLN A 350 9.59 -11.18 -2.85
C GLN A 350 8.62 -11.79 -1.84
N ARG A 351 8.09 -10.95 -0.95
CA ARG A 351 7.14 -11.35 0.08
C ARG A 351 5.78 -11.67 -0.51
N VAL A 352 5.18 -12.69 0.06
CA VAL A 352 3.82 -13.17 -0.27
C VAL A 352 3.00 -13.17 1.01
N SER A 353 1.81 -12.60 0.98
CA SER A 353 0.83 -12.81 2.04
C SER A 353 -0.24 -13.81 1.62
N LEU A 354 -0.67 -14.63 2.57
CA LEU A 354 -1.60 -15.72 2.36
C LEU A 354 -2.85 -15.51 3.20
N SER A 355 -4.02 -15.53 2.54
CA SER A 355 -5.28 -15.47 3.24
C SER A 355 -6.15 -16.68 2.90
N ARG A 356 -6.82 -17.22 3.91
CA ARG A 356 -7.75 -18.35 3.82
C ARG A 356 -9.18 -17.85 3.83
N ARG A 357 -10.06 -18.51 3.09
CA ARG A 357 -11.47 -18.19 3.10
C ARG A 357 -12.15 -18.83 4.31
N VAL A 358 -12.72 -17.98 5.16
CA VAL A 358 -13.52 -18.38 6.32
C VAL A 358 -14.94 -17.83 6.14
N GLY A 359 -15.89 -18.69 5.85
CA GLY A 359 -17.22 -18.27 5.43
C GLY A 359 -17.20 -17.45 4.14
N ALA A 360 -17.67 -16.22 4.19
CA ALA A 360 -17.67 -15.28 3.07
C ALA A 360 -16.42 -14.39 2.99
N ARG A 361 -15.52 -14.48 3.98
CA ARG A 361 -14.41 -13.53 4.17
C ARG A 361 -13.05 -14.19 3.95
N TRP A 362 -12.08 -13.39 3.51
CA TRP A 362 -10.69 -13.77 3.46
C TRP A 362 -10.00 -13.31 4.74
N ARG A 363 -9.37 -14.24 5.47
CA ARG A 363 -8.62 -13.98 6.69
C ARG A 363 -7.16 -14.27 6.46
N LEU A 364 -6.33 -13.33 6.89
CA LEU A 364 -4.88 -13.48 6.84
C LEU A 364 -4.44 -14.62 7.73
N ILE A 365 -3.64 -15.55 7.18
CA ILE A 365 -3.19 -16.76 7.88
C ILE A 365 -1.67 -16.86 7.97
N GLY A 366 -0.94 -16.07 7.20
CA GLY A 366 0.52 -16.14 7.19
C GLY A 366 1.13 -15.45 6.00
N HIS A 367 2.42 -15.65 5.87
CA HIS A 367 3.24 -15.08 4.81
C HIS A 367 4.31 -16.06 4.33
N GLY A 368 5.05 -15.64 3.33
CA GLY A 368 6.19 -16.36 2.80
C GLY A 368 7.02 -15.52 1.86
N THR A 369 7.93 -16.18 1.19
CA THR A 369 8.77 -15.57 0.13
C THR A 369 8.78 -16.48 -1.10
N ILE A 370 8.81 -15.89 -2.27
CA ILE A 370 8.94 -16.60 -3.56
C ILE A 370 10.33 -17.21 -3.65
N GLN A 371 10.37 -18.47 -4.08
CA GLN A 371 11.60 -19.25 -4.29
C GLN A 371 11.96 -19.32 -5.76
#